data_62a50a2e19ac487adc685c9e53f360fa
#
_entry.id   62a50a2e19ac487adc685c9e53f360fa
#
_cell.length_a   1.000
_cell.length_b   1.000
_cell.length_c   1.000
_cell.angle_alpha   90.00
_cell.angle_beta   90.00
_cell.angle_gamma   90.00
#
_symmetry.space_group_name_H-M   'P 1'
#
loop_
_entity.id
_entity.type
_entity.pdbx_description
1 polymer ?
#
loop_
_entity_poly.entity_id
_entity_poly.type
_entity_poly.pdbx_seq_one_letter_code
_entity_poly.pdbx_strand_id
1 'polypeptide(L)'
;MKKTCPYCGIVDYKHKCPVREAKRKQSYRNYKSNRSDNIYGTRWNKLRDEVLLNSRYICLYSLYKYGVIKEANRVHHIITVRDNKDLAFDVSNLIALSDEAHTEIHKIYNSSLENKIKLQERLREYNKRFIGGEYSPPS
;
A
#
# COMPACT_ATOMS: atom_id res chain seq x y z
N MET A 1 -9.32 46.87 -5.62
CA MET A 1 -8.30 45.97 -6.17
C MET A 1 -9.02 44.72 -6.72
N LYS A 2 -8.70 44.30 -7.91
CA LYS A 2 -9.33 43.16 -8.57
C LYS A 2 -8.33 42.02 -8.79
N LYS A 3 -8.84 40.80 -8.89
CA LYS A 3 -8.04 39.59 -9.18
C LYS A 3 -8.73 38.73 -10.24
N THR A 4 -7.98 37.85 -10.86
CA THR A 4 -8.55 36.91 -11.82
C THR A 4 -8.93 35.60 -11.10
N CYS A 5 -10.19 35.20 -11.27
CA CYS A 5 -10.68 33.88 -10.82
C CYS A 5 -10.79 32.95 -12.04
N PRO A 6 -10.24 31.74 -11.99
CA PRO A 6 -10.31 30.80 -13.14
C PRO A 6 -11.73 30.46 -13.59
N TYR A 7 -12.72 30.59 -12.70
CA TYR A 7 -14.10 30.21 -12.96
C TYR A 7 -15.04 31.41 -13.17
N CYS A 8 -14.72 32.56 -12.57
CA CYS A 8 -15.62 33.73 -12.56
C CYS A 8 -15.06 34.91 -13.36
N GLY A 9 -13.82 34.83 -13.87
CA GLY A 9 -13.17 35.91 -14.59
C GLY A 9 -12.56 36.97 -13.66
N ILE A 10 -12.60 38.23 -14.06
CA ILE A 10 -12.10 39.34 -13.27
C ILE A 10 -13.11 39.69 -12.18
N VAL A 11 -12.71 39.58 -10.93
CA VAL A 11 -13.56 39.76 -9.75
C VAL A 11 -12.88 40.63 -8.71
N ASP A 12 -13.65 41.10 -7.71
CA ASP A 12 -13.12 41.83 -6.57
C ASP A 12 -12.12 40.98 -5.78
N TYR A 13 -11.14 41.60 -5.16
CA TYR A 13 -10.12 40.91 -4.37
C TYR A 13 -10.70 40.05 -3.26
N LYS A 14 -11.81 40.49 -2.64
CA LYS A 14 -12.50 39.76 -1.56
C LYS A 14 -13.45 38.69 -2.08
N HIS A 15 -13.57 38.52 -3.40
CA HIS A 15 -14.49 37.54 -3.98
C HIS A 15 -14.22 36.11 -3.48
N LYS A 16 -15.26 35.46 -3.05
CA LYS A 16 -15.29 34.03 -2.70
C LYS A 16 -15.94 33.26 -3.84
N CYS A 17 -15.17 32.48 -4.57
CA CYS A 17 -15.66 31.74 -5.72
C CYS A 17 -16.54 30.56 -5.28
N PRO A 18 -17.83 30.52 -5.66
CA PRO A 18 -18.72 29.41 -5.29
C PRO A 18 -18.26 28.06 -5.87
N VAL A 19 -17.66 28.07 -7.06
CA VAL A 19 -17.14 26.85 -7.70
C VAL A 19 -15.95 26.29 -6.92
N ARG A 20 -15.00 27.13 -6.54
CA ARG A 20 -13.84 26.73 -5.73
C ARG A 20 -14.27 26.21 -4.36
N GLU A 21 -15.25 26.88 -3.74
CA GLU A 21 -15.77 26.46 -2.45
C GLU A 21 -16.50 25.12 -2.54
N ALA A 22 -17.32 24.90 -3.57
CA ALA A 22 -17.98 23.63 -3.81
C ALA A 22 -16.98 22.50 -4.03
N LYS A 23 -15.93 22.73 -4.83
CA LYS A 23 -14.85 21.74 -5.05
C LYS A 23 -14.09 21.43 -3.76
N ARG A 24 -13.82 22.43 -2.93
CA ARG A 24 -13.15 22.24 -1.63
C ARG A 24 -14.01 21.40 -0.69
N LYS A 25 -15.30 21.67 -0.61
CA LYS A 25 -16.26 20.88 0.19
C LYS A 25 -16.34 19.44 -0.30
N GLN A 26 -16.38 19.23 -1.62
CA GLN A 26 -16.41 17.90 -2.20
C GLN A 26 -15.13 17.11 -1.89
N SER A 27 -13.97 17.73 -2.04
CA SER A 27 -12.69 17.12 -1.68
C SER A 27 -12.62 16.73 -0.20
N TYR A 28 -13.13 17.57 0.68
CA TYR A 28 -13.19 17.29 2.11
C TYR A 28 -14.14 16.13 2.42
N ARG A 29 -15.31 16.07 1.77
CA ARG A 29 -16.25 14.95 1.90
C ARG A 29 -15.62 13.64 1.45
N ASN A 30 -14.94 13.65 0.30
CA ASN A 30 -14.24 12.48 -0.22
C ASN A 30 -13.12 12.03 0.73
N TYR A 31 -12.36 12.97 1.28
CA TYR A 31 -11.33 12.67 2.28
C TYR A 31 -11.92 12.04 3.54
N LYS A 32 -13.02 12.59 4.05
CA LYS A 32 -13.71 12.08 5.25
C LYS A 32 -14.32 10.70 5.00
N SER A 33 -14.95 10.49 3.85
CA SER A 33 -15.50 9.20 3.44
C SER A 33 -14.41 8.14 3.35
N ASN A 34 -13.31 8.45 2.67
CA ASN A 34 -12.19 7.54 2.56
C ASN A 34 -11.53 7.25 3.91
N ARG A 35 -11.58 8.19 4.84
CA ARG A 35 -11.03 8.03 6.19
C ARG A 35 -11.84 7.05 7.04
N SER A 36 -13.16 7.00 6.88
CA SER A 36 -14.00 6.05 7.62
C SER A 36 -13.72 4.60 7.23
N ASP A 37 -13.34 4.38 5.97
CA ASP A 37 -12.93 3.08 5.44
C ASP A 37 -11.40 2.90 5.42
N ASN A 38 -10.66 3.88 5.91
CA ASN A 38 -9.19 3.87 5.84
C ASN A 38 -8.61 2.97 6.93
N ILE A 39 -8.07 1.85 6.52
CA ILE A 39 -7.37 0.92 7.40
C ILE A 39 -6.00 1.45 7.86
N TYR A 40 -5.46 2.47 7.19
CA TYR A 40 -4.10 3.01 7.40
C TYR A 40 -4.02 4.01 8.55
N GLY A 41 -4.48 3.60 9.74
CA GLY A 41 -4.41 4.40 10.97
C GLY A 41 -3.36 3.87 11.95
N THR A 42 -3.52 4.22 13.23
CA THR A 42 -2.61 3.80 14.32
C THR A 42 -2.49 2.28 14.43
N ARG A 43 -3.60 1.57 14.31
CA ARG A 43 -3.62 0.09 14.34
C ARG A 43 -2.79 -0.50 13.22
N TRP A 44 -2.91 0.02 12.02
CA TRP A 44 -2.11 -0.40 10.87
C TRP A 44 -0.62 -0.14 11.09
N ASN A 45 -0.27 1.04 11.57
CA ASN A 45 1.13 1.41 11.81
C ASN A 45 1.81 0.46 12.80
N LYS A 46 1.11 0.10 13.89
CA LYS A 46 1.62 -0.87 14.87
C LYS A 46 1.83 -2.25 14.24
N LEU A 47 0.86 -2.73 13.47
CA LEU A 47 0.93 -4.03 12.83
C LEU A 47 2.04 -4.07 11.77
N ARG A 48 2.17 -3.02 11.00
CA ARG A 48 3.23 -2.84 10.01
C ARG A 48 4.61 -2.92 10.67
N ASP A 49 4.80 -2.21 11.78
CA ASP A 49 6.07 -2.23 12.51
C ASP A 49 6.38 -3.63 13.06
N GLU A 50 5.38 -4.35 13.57
CA GLU A 50 5.53 -5.73 14.02
C GLU A 50 5.93 -6.67 12.88
N VAL A 51 5.31 -6.55 11.72
CA VAL A 51 5.63 -7.38 10.54
C VAL A 51 7.07 -7.13 10.09
N LEU A 52 7.49 -5.86 10.01
CA LEU A 52 8.87 -5.50 9.68
C LEU A 52 9.87 -6.04 10.69
N LEU A 53 9.57 -5.92 11.99
CA LEU A 53 10.43 -6.42 13.06
C LEU A 53 10.55 -7.95 13.00
N ASN A 54 9.42 -8.66 12.82
CA ASN A 54 9.39 -10.12 12.75
C ASN A 54 10.14 -10.67 11.53
N SER A 55 10.19 -9.92 10.43
CA SER A 55 11.00 -10.25 9.26
C SER A 55 12.46 -9.83 9.41
N ARG A 56 12.84 -9.24 10.56
CA ARG A 56 14.17 -8.66 10.81
C ARG A 56 14.54 -7.58 9.78
N TYR A 57 13.55 -6.85 9.27
CA TYR A 57 13.71 -5.85 8.21
C TYR A 57 14.34 -6.41 6.93
N ILE A 58 14.11 -7.71 6.65
CA ILE A 58 14.57 -8.37 5.43
C ILE A 58 13.43 -8.48 4.43
N CYS A 59 13.70 -8.08 3.19
CA CYS A 59 12.78 -8.29 2.07
C CYS A 59 12.72 -9.77 1.72
N LEU A 60 11.60 -10.43 2.05
CA LEU A 60 11.45 -11.87 1.85
C LEU A 60 11.41 -12.24 0.36
N TYR A 61 10.85 -11.39 -0.47
CA TYR A 61 10.83 -11.61 -1.92
C TYR A 61 12.24 -11.65 -2.52
N SER A 62 13.09 -10.71 -2.16
CA SER A 62 14.48 -10.68 -2.63
C SER A 62 15.29 -11.87 -2.08
N LEU A 63 15.03 -12.24 -0.82
CA LEU A 63 15.72 -13.38 -0.19
C LEU A 63 15.40 -14.69 -0.89
N TYR A 64 14.13 -15.01 -1.09
CA TYR A 64 13.74 -16.32 -1.61
C TYR A 64 13.76 -16.40 -3.13
N LYS A 65 13.50 -15.30 -3.82
CA LYS A 65 13.52 -15.31 -5.29
C LYS A 65 14.93 -15.14 -5.87
N TYR A 66 15.72 -14.23 -5.30
CA TYR A 66 17.04 -13.86 -5.85
C TYR A 66 18.22 -14.28 -4.99
N GLY A 67 17.99 -14.77 -3.78
CA GLY A 67 19.05 -15.10 -2.84
C GLY A 67 19.83 -13.88 -2.34
N VAL A 68 19.21 -12.72 -2.35
CA VAL A 68 19.82 -11.43 -1.97
C VAL A 68 19.16 -10.89 -0.72
N ILE A 69 19.97 -10.44 0.25
CA ILE A 69 19.48 -9.77 1.45
C ILE A 69 19.34 -8.28 1.16
N LYS A 70 18.11 -7.79 1.19
CA LYS A 70 17.79 -6.37 1.06
C LYS A 70 16.94 -5.92 2.23
N GLU A 71 17.07 -4.66 2.62
CA GLU A 71 16.26 -4.07 3.68
C GLU A 71 14.80 -3.96 3.23
N ALA A 72 13.90 -4.42 4.10
CA ALA A 72 12.45 -4.21 3.93
C ALA A 72 12.04 -2.90 4.60
N ASN A 73 11.31 -2.08 3.87
CA ASN A 73 10.77 -0.81 4.36
C ASN A 73 9.26 -0.68 4.10
N ARG A 74 8.66 -1.68 3.45
CA ARG A 74 7.23 -1.73 3.16
C ARG A 74 6.63 -3.05 3.60
N VAL A 75 5.33 -3.01 3.91
CA VAL A 75 4.51 -4.20 4.14
C VAL A 75 3.44 -4.25 3.06
N HIS A 76 3.37 -5.37 2.36
CA HIS A 76 2.46 -5.60 1.26
C HIS A 76 1.35 -6.56 1.69
N HIS A 77 0.11 -6.25 1.32
CA HIS A 77 -1.00 -7.18 1.43
C HIS A 77 -0.92 -8.19 0.28
N ILE A 78 -0.74 -9.46 0.58
CA ILE A 78 -0.66 -10.52 -0.44
C ILE A 78 -1.97 -10.55 -1.23
N ILE A 79 -3.10 -10.69 -0.53
CA ILE A 79 -4.41 -10.38 -1.12
C ILE A 79 -4.69 -8.93 -0.79
N THR A 80 -4.87 -8.10 -1.81
CA THR A 80 -5.01 -6.67 -1.63
C THR A 80 -6.27 -6.32 -0.84
N VAL A 81 -6.24 -5.20 -0.12
CA VAL A 81 -7.39 -4.69 0.63
C VAL A 81 -8.58 -4.47 -0.30
N ARG A 82 -8.33 -4.06 -1.53
CA ARG A 82 -9.34 -3.88 -2.56
C ARG A 82 -10.08 -5.19 -2.88
N ASP A 83 -9.36 -6.32 -2.89
CA ASP A 83 -9.92 -7.63 -3.20
C ASP A 83 -10.61 -8.25 -1.97
N ASN A 84 -10.05 -8.06 -0.77
CA ASN A 84 -10.64 -8.55 0.48
C ASN A 84 -10.22 -7.69 1.67
N LYS A 85 -11.13 -6.85 2.15
CA LYS A 85 -10.90 -5.98 3.32
C LYS A 85 -10.71 -6.76 4.63
N ASP A 86 -11.30 -7.94 4.75
CA ASP A 86 -11.26 -8.73 5.98
C ASP A 86 -9.85 -9.24 6.30
N LEU A 87 -8.98 -9.30 5.30
CA LEU A 87 -7.59 -9.74 5.44
C LEU A 87 -6.61 -8.58 5.68
N ALA A 88 -7.10 -7.36 5.83
CA ALA A 88 -6.25 -6.17 5.97
C ALA A 88 -5.33 -6.20 7.20
N PHE A 89 -5.77 -6.83 8.29
CA PHE A 89 -5.01 -6.96 9.55
C PHE A 89 -4.60 -8.40 9.86
N ASP A 90 -4.72 -9.29 8.90
CA ASP A 90 -4.27 -10.68 9.04
C ASP A 90 -2.78 -10.76 8.76
N VAL A 91 -1.98 -11.13 9.76
CA VAL A 91 -0.52 -11.23 9.65
C VAL A 91 -0.10 -12.21 8.56
N SER A 92 -0.84 -13.31 8.38
CA SER A 92 -0.55 -14.29 7.32
C SER A 92 -0.71 -13.73 5.90
N ASN A 93 -1.42 -12.62 5.77
CA ASN A 93 -1.63 -11.90 4.50
C ASN A 93 -0.64 -10.75 4.28
N LEU A 94 0.31 -10.56 5.20
CA LEU A 94 1.27 -9.45 5.16
C LEU A 94 2.68 -9.96 4.95
N ILE A 95 3.43 -9.30 4.09
CA ILE A 95 4.83 -9.62 3.79
C ILE A 95 5.68 -8.37 3.75
N ALA A 96 6.87 -8.44 4.37
CA ALA A 96 7.83 -7.35 4.36
C ALA A 96 8.62 -7.33 3.06
N LEU A 97 8.70 -6.17 2.43
CA LEU A 97 9.31 -5.98 1.11
C LEU A 97 10.17 -4.71 1.06
N SER A 98 11.16 -4.72 0.16
CA SER A 98 11.85 -3.50 -0.29
C SER A 98 10.97 -2.72 -1.28
N ASP A 99 11.31 -1.45 -1.55
CA ASP A 99 10.60 -0.65 -2.55
C ASP A 99 10.66 -1.28 -3.94
N GLU A 100 11.80 -1.80 -4.34
CA GLU A 100 12.01 -2.44 -5.64
C GLU A 100 11.16 -3.71 -5.76
N ALA A 101 11.14 -4.54 -4.74
CA ALA A 101 10.31 -5.75 -4.72
C ALA A 101 8.82 -5.42 -4.78
N HIS A 102 8.38 -4.40 -4.05
CA HIS A 102 7.00 -3.93 -4.07
C HIS A 102 6.59 -3.48 -5.48
N THR A 103 7.45 -2.73 -6.18
CA THR A 103 7.21 -2.28 -7.55
C THR A 103 7.13 -3.47 -8.52
N GLU A 104 8.05 -4.41 -8.41
CA GLU A 104 8.06 -5.61 -9.25
C GLU A 104 6.80 -6.45 -9.05
N ILE A 105 6.39 -6.66 -7.80
CA ILE A 105 5.18 -7.42 -7.47
C ILE A 105 3.94 -6.76 -8.06
N HIS A 106 3.82 -5.43 -7.95
CA HIS A 106 2.69 -4.71 -8.54
C HIS A 106 2.64 -4.82 -10.06
N LYS A 107 3.78 -4.81 -10.73
CA LYS A 107 3.84 -5.07 -12.18
C LYS A 107 3.30 -6.45 -12.53
N ILE A 108 3.67 -7.46 -11.77
CA ILE A 108 3.20 -8.84 -11.99
C ILE A 108 1.70 -8.95 -11.69
N TYR A 109 1.22 -8.33 -10.60
CA TYR A 109 -0.20 -8.31 -10.25
C TYR A 109 -1.06 -7.67 -11.34
N ASN A 110 -0.54 -6.64 -12.01
CA ASN A 110 -1.25 -5.92 -13.06
C ASN A 110 -1.11 -6.57 -14.44
N SER A 111 -0.23 -7.57 -14.60
CA SER A 111 0.01 -8.22 -15.90
C SER A 111 -1.11 -9.16 -16.29
N SER A 112 -1.57 -10.02 -15.39
CA SER A 112 -2.71 -10.91 -15.59
C SER A 112 -3.21 -11.46 -14.25
N LEU A 113 -4.46 -11.92 -14.21
CA LEU A 113 -5.03 -12.56 -13.03
C LEU A 113 -4.29 -13.86 -12.69
N GLU A 114 -3.91 -14.64 -13.68
CA GLU A 114 -3.16 -15.89 -13.49
C GLU A 114 -1.81 -15.63 -12.82
N ASN A 115 -1.05 -14.66 -13.31
CA ASN A 115 0.25 -14.28 -12.72
C ASN A 115 0.10 -13.73 -11.31
N LYS A 116 -0.94 -12.95 -11.06
CA LYS A 116 -1.26 -12.43 -9.73
C LYS A 116 -1.49 -13.57 -8.74
N ILE A 117 -2.31 -14.55 -9.08
CA ILE A 117 -2.64 -15.70 -8.21
C ILE A 117 -1.40 -16.53 -7.95
N LYS A 118 -0.61 -16.84 -8.97
CA LYS A 118 0.65 -17.59 -8.82
C LYS A 118 1.62 -16.89 -7.87
N LEU A 119 1.77 -15.58 -8.00
CA LEU A 119 2.64 -14.80 -7.14
C LEU A 119 2.13 -14.75 -5.71
N GLN A 120 0.83 -14.61 -5.50
CA GLN A 120 0.22 -14.65 -4.16
C GLN A 120 0.55 -15.97 -3.44
N GLU A 121 0.48 -17.08 -4.12
CA GLU A 121 0.84 -18.40 -3.56
C GLU A 121 2.32 -18.46 -3.16
N ARG A 122 3.22 -17.93 -4.00
CA ARG A 122 4.65 -17.86 -3.71
C ARG A 122 4.95 -16.97 -2.51
N LEU A 123 4.30 -15.82 -2.42
CA LEU A 123 4.50 -14.90 -1.29
C LEU A 123 4.07 -15.53 0.03
N ARG A 124 2.96 -16.26 0.04
CA ARG A 124 2.53 -17.03 1.22
C ARG A 124 3.54 -18.10 1.61
N GLU A 125 4.09 -18.79 0.64
CA GLU A 125 5.14 -19.79 0.86
C GLU A 125 6.39 -19.17 1.46
N TYR A 126 6.81 -18.01 0.96
CA TYR A 126 7.96 -17.28 1.52
C TYR A 126 7.76 -16.93 2.99
N ASN A 127 6.57 -16.45 3.35
CA ASN A 127 6.22 -16.18 4.75
C ASN A 127 6.31 -17.44 5.61
N LYS A 128 5.75 -18.55 5.16
CA LYS A 128 5.79 -19.83 5.88
C LYS A 128 7.22 -20.33 6.08
N ARG A 129 8.04 -20.23 5.07
CA ARG A 129 9.46 -20.66 5.13
C ARG A 129 10.24 -19.80 6.11
N PHE A 130 10.03 -18.51 6.12
CA PHE A 130 10.71 -17.60 7.03
C PHE A 130 10.29 -17.85 8.50
N ILE A 131 9.01 -18.03 8.75
CA ILE A 131 8.48 -18.38 10.08
C ILE A 131 9.03 -19.73 10.53
N GLY A 132 9.17 -20.68 9.62
CA GLY A 132 9.78 -22.00 9.90
C GLY A 132 11.30 -22.01 10.07
N GLY A 133 11.94 -20.83 9.98
CA GLY A 133 13.40 -20.71 10.12
C GLY A 133 14.22 -21.05 8.88
N GLU A 134 13.60 -21.17 7.73
CA GLU A 134 14.29 -21.40 6.47
C GLU A 134 14.74 -20.06 5.84
N TYR A 135 16.03 -19.79 5.89
CA TYR A 135 16.59 -18.52 5.38
C TYR A 135 17.28 -18.65 4.04
N SER A 136 17.39 -19.87 3.52
CA SER A 136 18.01 -20.10 2.21
C SER A 136 16.99 -20.00 1.09
N PRO A 137 17.34 -19.40 -0.08
CA PRO A 137 16.47 -19.40 -1.24
C PRO A 137 16.27 -20.82 -1.77
N PRO A 138 15.17 -21.10 -2.48
CA PRO A 138 14.99 -22.37 -3.14
C PRO A 138 16.11 -22.59 -4.18
N SER A 139 16.67 -23.76 -4.15
CA SER A 139 17.68 -24.17 -5.15
C SER A 139 17.04 -24.44 -6.50
#